data_e8456f8f2a4292b900f8893fafe54215
#
_entry.id   e8456f8f2a4292b900f8893fafe54215
#
_cell.length_a   1.000
_cell.length_b   1.000
_cell.length_c   1.000
_cell.angle_alpha   90.00
_cell.angle_beta   90.00
_cell.angle_gamma   90.00
#
_symmetry.space_group_name_H-M   'P 1'
#
loop_
_entity.id
_entity.type
_entity.pdbx_description
1 polymer ?
#
loop_
_entity_poly.entity_id
_entity_poly.type
_entity_poly.pdbx_seq_one_letter_code
_entity_poly.pdbx_strand_id
1 'polypeptide(L)'
;AEALVHDPAALDAAETRLFELRALARKHRCEVDELPELMRTMRGQLDSIEGSEAQLDALEAAAKEAGQRYRAEAQALHDRRVAAALRLDEAVARELAPLKLDAARFRTAVTPLSEDKWGAGGTDAVEFLIATNPGADFAALTKIASGGELSRFILALKVALAEQGGAATVIFDEIDRGVGGAVASAIGERLARLSADGQLLAVTH
;
A
#
# COMPACT_ATOMS: atom_id res chain seq x y z
N ALA A 1 -59.52 -39.33 -51.14
CA ALA A 1 -59.08 -40.47 -50.33
C ALA A 1 -57.55 -40.52 -50.41
N GLU A 2 -56.86 -39.98 -49.45
CA GLU A 2 -55.42 -40.14 -49.29
C GLU A 2 -55.13 -41.53 -48.81
N ALA A 3 -54.39 -42.31 -49.63
CA ALA A 3 -54.00 -43.64 -49.27
C ALA A 3 -53.10 -43.59 -48.06
N LEU A 4 -53.53 -44.16 -46.94
CA LEU A 4 -52.72 -44.44 -45.78
C LEU A 4 -51.55 -45.34 -46.21
N VAL A 5 -50.38 -44.79 -46.47
CA VAL A 5 -49.16 -45.59 -46.65
C VAL A 5 -48.72 -46.07 -45.27
N HIS A 6 -48.92 -47.35 -45.02
CA HIS A 6 -48.46 -47.98 -43.80
C HIS A 6 -46.96 -48.18 -43.89
N ASP A 7 -46.18 -47.34 -43.12
CA ASP A 7 -44.75 -47.50 -43.00
C ASP A 7 -44.40 -48.09 -41.59
N PRO A 8 -44.09 -49.40 -41.55
CA PRO A 8 -43.79 -50.06 -40.28
C PRO A 8 -42.58 -49.53 -39.58
N ALA A 9 -41.58 -49.05 -40.34
CA ALA A 9 -40.35 -48.48 -39.75
C ALA A 9 -40.63 -47.15 -39.10
N ALA A 10 -41.51 -46.34 -39.67
CA ALA A 10 -41.91 -45.06 -39.07
C ALA A 10 -42.72 -45.25 -37.77
N LEU A 11 -43.54 -46.30 -37.72
CA LEU A 11 -44.31 -46.66 -36.53
C LEU A 11 -43.39 -47.12 -35.40
N ASP A 12 -42.42 -48.01 -35.64
CA ASP A 12 -41.47 -48.54 -34.67
C ASP A 12 -40.60 -47.43 -34.12
N ALA A 13 -40.14 -46.48 -34.98
CA ALA A 13 -39.39 -45.30 -34.56
C ALA A 13 -40.23 -44.37 -33.66
N ALA A 14 -41.52 -44.18 -33.99
CA ALA A 14 -42.41 -43.36 -33.16
C ALA A 14 -42.69 -43.98 -31.79
N GLU A 15 -42.91 -45.32 -31.76
CA GLU A 15 -43.08 -46.08 -30.51
C GLU A 15 -41.78 -45.98 -29.62
N THR A 16 -40.61 -46.21 -30.18
CA THR A 16 -39.33 -46.09 -29.50
C THR A 16 -39.22 -44.74 -28.92
N ARG A 17 -39.44 -43.65 -29.68
CA ARG A 17 -39.39 -42.27 -29.24
C ARG A 17 -40.36 -41.96 -28.10
N LEU A 18 -41.57 -42.49 -28.18
CA LEU A 18 -42.56 -42.31 -27.12
C LEU A 18 -42.14 -43.01 -25.82
N PHE A 19 -41.53 -44.19 -25.90
CA PHE A 19 -40.97 -44.88 -24.72
C PHE A 19 -39.84 -44.10 -24.09
N GLU A 20 -38.92 -43.53 -24.87
CA GLU A 20 -37.84 -42.70 -24.41
C GLU A 20 -38.36 -41.45 -23.68
N LEU A 21 -39.32 -40.73 -24.28
CA LEU A 21 -39.91 -39.53 -23.67
C LEU A 21 -40.63 -39.86 -22.36
N ARG A 22 -41.40 -40.95 -22.30
CA ARG A 22 -42.05 -41.41 -21.06
C ARG A 22 -41.04 -41.84 -19.98
N ALA A 23 -39.93 -42.43 -20.37
CA ALA A 23 -38.85 -42.79 -19.44
C ALA A 23 -38.19 -41.55 -18.86
N LEU A 24 -37.92 -40.53 -19.69
CA LEU A 24 -37.40 -39.24 -19.25
C LEU A 24 -38.37 -38.52 -18.30
N ALA A 25 -39.65 -38.44 -18.68
CA ALA A 25 -40.70 -37.83 -17.84
C ALA A 25 -40.76 -38.47 -16.44
N ARG A 26 -40.74 -39.81 -16.38
CA ARG A 26 -40.70 -40.56 -15.10
C ARG A 26 -39.44 -40.29 -14.32
N LYS A 27 -38.26 -40.24 -14.98
CA LYS A 27 -36.99 -39.96 -14.33
C LYS A 27 -36.99 -38.59 -13.67
N HIS A 28 -37.57 -37.61 -14.34
CA HIS A 28 -37.61 -36.21 -13.86
C HIS A 28 -38.89 -35.84 -13.10
N ARG A 29 -39.86 -36.81 -12.94
CA ARG A 29 -41.12 -36.62 -12.22
C ARG A 29 -41.97 -35.48 -12.78
N CYS A 30 -42.08 -35.42 -14.10
CA CYS A 30 -42.89 -34.46 -14.84
C CYS A 30 -43.71 -35.14 -15.92
N GLU A 31 -44.67 -34.43 -16.52
CA GLU A 31 -45.39 -34.89 -17.69
C GLU A 31 -44.53 -34.77 -18.95
N VAL A 32 -44.84 -35.55 -20.01
CA VAL A 32 -44.07 -35.57 -21.26
C VAL A 32 -44.07 -34.16 -21.90
N ASP A 33 -45.18 -33.46 -21.83
CA ASP A 33 -45.34 -32.11 -22.39
C ASP A 33 -44.54 -31.03 -21.64
N GLU A 34 -44.12 -31.30 -20.40
CA GLU A 34 -43.31 -30.41 -19.58
C GLU A 34 -41.80 -30.59 -19.84
N LEU A 35 -41.38 -31.68 -20.49
CA LEU A 35 -39.96 -31.95 -20.77
C LEU A 35 -39.22 -30.82 -21.52
N PRO A 36 -39.84 -30.15 -22.53
CA PRO A 36 -39.16 -29.03 -23.21
C PRO A 36 -38.88 -27.81 -22.30
N GLU A 37 -39.80 -27.55 -21.34
CA GLU A 37 -39.63 -26.47 -20.37
C GLU A 37 -38.56 -26.81 -19.35
N LEU A 38 -38.60 -28.04 -18.84
CA LEU A 38 -37.57 -28.56 -17.93
C LEU A 38 -36.19 -28.52 -18.59
N MET A 39 -36.06 -28.89 -19.84
CA MET A 39 -34.81 -28.84 -20.59
C MET A 39 -34.30 -27.38 -20.69
N ARG A 40 -35.18 -26.41 -20.99
CA ARG A 40 -34.81 -24.99 -21.04
C ARG A 40 -34.31 -24.47 -19.69
N THR A 41 -35.01 -24.85 -18.62
CA THR A 41 -34.62 -24.47 -17.24
C THR A 41 -33.28 -25.04 -16.86
N MET A 42 -33.07 -26.35 -17.10
CA MET A 42 -31.80 -27.01 -16.80
C MET A 42 -30.64 -26.42 -17.61
N ARG A 43 -30.89 -26.11 -18.90
CA ARG A 43 -29.86 -25.48 -19.73
C ARG A 43 -29.49 -24.07 -19.23
N GLY A 44 -30.50 -23.28 -18.87
CA GLY A 44 -30.24 -21.96 -18.25
C GLY A 44 -29.48 -22.04 -16.93
N GLN A 45 -29.74 -23.03 -16.10
CA GLN A 45 -28.97 -23.29 -14.90
C GLN A 45 -27.52 -23.67 -15.20
N LEU A 46 -27.29 -24.53 -16.19
CA LEU A 46 -25.95 -24.92 -16.61
C LEU A 46 -25.17 -23.74 -17.16
N ASP A 47 -25.77 -22.96 -18.06
CA ASP A 47 -25.15 -21.74 -18.62
C ASP A 47 -24.80 -20.72 -17.51
N SER A 48 -25.64 -20.62 -16.47
CA SER A 48 -25.38 -19.76 -15.31
C SER A 48 -24.21 -20.26 -14.46
N ILE A 49 -24.06 -21.56 -14.28
CA ILE A 49 -22.96 -22.17 -13.53
C ILE A 49 -21.64 -21.97 -14.29
N GLU A 50 -21.63 -22.32 -15.58
CA GLU A 50 -20.43 -22.15 -16.43
C GLU A 50 -19.99 -20.69 -16.55
N GLY A 51 -20.96 -19.77 -16.68
CA GLY A 51 -20.67 -18.33 -16.66
C GLY A 51 -20.09 -17.86 -15.32
N SER A 52 -20.56 -18.43 -14.21
CA SER A 52 -20.04 -18.10 -12.86
C SER A 52 -18.63 -18.63 -12.64
N GLU A 53 -18.30 -19.82 -13.12
CA GLU A 53 -16.94 -20.38 -13.03
C GLU A 53 -15.95 -19.54 -13.85
N ALA A 54 -16.28 -19.19 -15.09
CA ALA A 54 -15.43 -18.35 -15.93
C ALA A 54 -15.22 -16.94 -15.31
N GLN A 55 -16.25 -16.40 -14.65
CA GLN A 55 -16.14 -15.13 -13.95
C GLN A 55 -15.24 -15.24 -12.71
N LEU A 56 -15.33 -16.33 -11.95
CA LEU A 56 -14.47 -16.60 -10.79
C LEU A 56 -13.00 -16.71 -11.21
N ASP A 57 -12.70 -17.50 -12.23
CA ASP A 57 -11.34 -17.65 -12.77
C ASP A 57 -10.76 -16.30 -13.22
N ALA A 58 -11.57 -15.48 -13.90
CA ALA A 58 -11.15 -14.14 -14.33
C ALA A 58 -10.86 -13.21 -13.14
N LEU A 59 -11.68 -13.25 -12.08
CA LEU A 59 -11.46 -12.46 -10.86
C LEU A 59 -10.23 -12.93 -10.09
N GLU A 60 -10.00 -14.23 -9.98
CA GLU A 60 -8.82 -14.80 -9.36
C GLU A 60 -7.53 -14.40 -10.10
N ALA A 61 -7.56 -14.48 -11.45
CA ALA A 61 -6.44 -14.05 -12.28
C ALA A 61 -6.16 -12.55 -12.10
N ALA A 62 -7.19 -11.72 -12.10
CA ALA A 62 -7.08 -10.28 -11.89
C ALA A 62 -6.55 -9.94 -10.49
N ALA A 63 -7.01 -10.62 -9.45
CA ALA A 63 -6.54 -10.45 -8.08
C ALA A 63 -5.06 -10.84 -7.94
N LYS A 64 -4.66 -11.95 -8.55
CA LYS A 64 -3.26 -12.40 -8.58
C LYS A 64 -2.36 -11.40 -9.29
N GLU A 65 -2.77 -10.90 -10.44
CA GLU A 65 -2.02 -9.90 -11.20
C GLU A 65 -1.90 -8.58 -10.43
N ALA A 66 -2.99 -8.10 -9.83
CA ALA A 66 -2.98 -6.90 -8.99
C ALA A 66 -2.05 -7.07 -7.78
N GLY A 67 -2.05 -8.22 -7.13
CA GLY A 67 -1.15 -8.55 -6.03
C GLY A 67 0.32 -8.57 -6.45
N GLN A 68 0.64 -9.08 -7.63
CA GLN A 68 2.01 -9.05 -8.16
C GLN A 68 2.48 -7.62 -8.47
N ARG A 69 1.64 -6.81 -9.11
CA ARG A 69 1.93 -5.39 -9.37
C ARG A 69 2.16 -4.62 -8.08
N TYR A 70 1.27 -4.80 -7.09
CA TYR A 70 1.43 -4.16 -5.78
C TYR A 70 2.78 -4.50 -5.13
N ARG A 71 3.18 -5.79 -5.10
CA ARG A 71 4.45 -6.20 -4.50
C ARG A 71 5.67 -5.61 -5.24
N ALA A 72 5.62 -5.54 -6.57
CA ALA A 72 6.68 -4.94 -7.37
C ALA A 72 6.83 -3.43 -7.08
N GLU A 73 5.72 -2.69 -7.04
CA GLU A 73 5.74 -1.26 -6.73
C GLU A 73 6.16 -0.99 -5.27
N ALA A 74 5.70 -1.82 -4.33
CA ALA A 74 6.09 -1.72 -2.93
C ALA A 74 7.58 -1.97 -2.73
N GLN A 75 8.17 -2.95 -3.43
CA GLN A 75 9.61 -3.20 -3.40
C GLN A 75 10.40 -2.02 -3.99
N ALA A 76 9.97 -1.49 -5.12
CA ALA A 76 10.61 -0.31 -5.71
C ALA A 76 10.54 0.92 -4.78
N LEU A 77 9.44 1.08 -4.04
CA LEU A 77 9.30 2.12 -3.01
C LEU A 77 10.23 1.87 -1.82
N HIS A 78 10.33 0.63 -1.35
CA HIS A 78 11.27 0.22 -0.30
C HIS A 78 12.72 0.60 -0.66
N ASP A 79 13.18 0.22 -1.84
CA ASP A 79 14.55 0.49 -2.29
C ASP A 79 14.84 2.00 -2.35
N ARG A 80 13.88 2.81 -2.83
CA ARG A 80 13.98 4.27 -2.83
C ARG A 80 14.05 4.85 -1.41
N ARG A 81 13.24 4.32 -0.47
CA ARG A 81 13.23 4.72 0.94
C ARG A 81 14.56 4.44 1.61
N VAL A 82 15.12 3.24 1.42
CA VAL A 82 16.42 2.86 1.97
C VAL A 82 17.52 3.77 1.43
N ALA A 83 17.54 4.02 0.12
CA ALA A 83 18.52 4.91 -0.48
C ALA A 83 18.35 6.36 0.00
N ALA A 84 17.13 6.85 0.19
CA ALA A 84 16.84 8.18 0.71
C ALA A 84 17.22 8.30 2.20
N ALA A 85 16.96 7.25 3.00
CA ALA A 85 17.32 7.19 4.41
C ALA A 85 18.82 7.37 4.62
N LEU A 86 19.65 6.64 3.87
CA LEU A 86 21.12 6.78 3.95
C LEU A 86 21.58 8.19 3.63
N ARG A 87 21.06 8.80 2.56
CA ARG A 87 21.42 10.19 2.19
C ARG A 87 21.00 11.19 3.27
N LEU A 88 19.80 11.01 3.84
CA LEU A 88 19.31 11.87 4.92
C LEU A 88 20.14 11.71 6.19
N ASP A 89 20.49 10.49 6.58
CA ASP A 89 21.29 10.19 7.74
C ASP A 89 22.67 10.88 7.65
N GLU A 90 23.33 10.80 6.49
CA GLU A 90 24.59 11.49 6.23
C GLU A 90 24.45 13.02 6.24
N ALA A 91 23.38 13.54 5.65
CA ALA A 91 23.15 15.00 5.62
C ALA A 91 22.90 15.55 7.02
N VAL A 92 22.06 14.87 7.82
CA VAL A 92 21.80 15.26 9.22
C VAL A 92 23.09 15.16 10.06
N ALA A 93 23.87 14.09 9.91
CA ALA A 93 25.11 13.90 10.67
C ALA A 93 26.09 15.08 10.49
N ARG A 94 26.19 15.65 9.27
CA ARG A 94 27.04 16.84 9.00
C ARG A 94 26.56 18.10 9.72
N GLU A 95 25.26 18.19 10.01
CA GLU A 95 24.67 19.37 10.66
C GLU A 95 24.66 19.27 12.20
N LEU A 96 24.92 18.08 12.79
CA LEU A 96 24.85 17.89 14.25
C LEU A 96 26.05 18.55 15.00
N ALA A 97 27.28 18.32 14.56
CA ALA A 97 28.48 18.78 15.24
C ALA A 97 28.53 20.31 15.45
N PRO A 98 28.28 21.18 14.45
CA PRO A 98 28.24 22.62 14.64
C PRO A 98 27.16 23.11 15.61
N LEU A 99 26.15 22.31 15.88
CA LEU A 99 25.06 22.60 16.81
C LEU A 99 25.30 22.09 18.24
N LYS A 100 26.52 21.66 18.56
CA LYS A 100 26.87 20.99 19.82
C LYS A 100 26.07 19.72 20.10
N LEU A 101 25.86 18.94 19.07
CA LEU A 101 25.22 17.63 19.13
C LEU A 101 26.21 16.56 18.63
N ASP A 102 27.51 16.74 18.91
CA ASP A 102 28.60 15.84 18.43
C ASP A 102 28.42 14.38 18.85
N ALA A 103 27.83 14.17 20.02
CA ALA A 103 27.60 12.85 20.58
C ALA A 103 26.34 12.21 20.01
N ALA A 104 25.44 12.97 19.38
CA ALA A 104 24.19 12.50 18.86
C ALA A 104 24.40 11.74 17.55
N ARG A 105 23.60 10.71 17.35
CA ARG A 105 23.52 9.95 16.10
C ARG A 105 22.09 9.90 15.63
N PHE A 106 21.89 10.11 14.35
CA PHE A 106 20.58 10.04 13.70
C PHE A 106 20.48 8.79 12.83
N ARG A 107 19.28 8.25 12.72
CA ARG A 107 18.98 7.16 11.83
C ARG A 107 17.54 7.24 11.34
N THR A 108 17.36 7.10 10.05
CA THR A 108 16.06 6.84 9.43
C THR A 108 15.86 5.34 9.35
N ALA A 109 15.00 4.80 10.20
CA ALA A 109 14.65 3.38 10.19
C ALA A 109 13.56 3.12 9.14
N VAL A 110 13.82 2.22 8.21
CA VAL A 110 12.85 1.69 7.25
C VAL A 110 12.61 0.24 7.63
N THR A 111 11.45 -0.05 8.23
CA THR A 111 11.16 -1.36 8.83
C THR A 111 10.00 -2.02 8.09
N PRO A 112 10.15 -3.26 7.62
CA PRO A 112 9.05 -4.00 6.99
C PRO A 112 7.86 -4.17 7.94
N LEU A 113 6.66 -3.97 7.40
CA LEU A 113 5.39 -4.22 8.07
C LEU A 113 4.91 -5.64 7.82
N SER A 114 4.11 -6.19 8.74
CA SER A 114 3.35 -7.40 8.50
C SER A 114 2.28 -7.20 7.43
N GLU A 115 1.89 -8.26 6.72
CA GLU A 115 0.97 -8.16 5.55
C GLU A 115 -0.38 -7.52 5.90
N ASP A 116 -0.88 -7.70 7.11
CA ASP A 116 -2.12 -7.09 7.61
C ASP A 116 -2.07 -5.55 7.71
N LYS A 117 -0.85 -4.98 7.67
CA LYS A 117 -0.61 -3.52 7.72
C LYS A 117 -0.20 -2.92 6.38
N TRP A 118 -0.15 -3.73 5.33
CA TRP A 118 0.15 -3.23 4.00
C TRP A 118 -0.97 -2.34 3.48
N GLY A 119 -0.63 -1.34 2.66
CA GLY A 119 -1.60 -0.40 2.15
C GLY A 119 -1.05 0.50 1.05
N ALA A 120 -1.75 1.60 0.80
CA ALA A 120 -1.35 2.58 -0.23
C ALA A 120 0.03 3.19 0.02
N GLY A 121 0.52 3.17 1.27
CA GLY A 121 1.86 3.61 1.65
C GLY A 121 2.97 2.59 1.39
N GLY A 122 2.66 1.42 0.87
CA GLY A 122 3.63 0.32 0.65
C GLY A 122 3.70 -0.61 1.85
N THR A 123 4.85 -1.28 2.01
CA THR A 123 5.07 -2.38 2.94
C THR A 123 6.00 -2.03 4.10
N ASP A 124 6.38 -0.73 4.26
CA ASP A 124 7.31 -0.28 5.29
C ASP A 124 6.72 0.78 6.20
N ALA A 125 7.17 0.78 7.46
CA ALA A 125 7.14 1.93 8.35
C ALA A 125 8.46 2.68 8.24
N VAL A 126 8.39 4.03 8.26
CA VAL A 126 9.56 4.91 8.31
C VAL A 126 9.52 5.68 9.61
N GLU A 127 10.60 5.62 10.38
CA GLU A 127 10.72 6.29 11.67
C GLU A 127 12.06 6.99 11.79
N PHE A 128 12.06 8.22 12.35
CA PHE A 128 13.28 8.93 12.68
C PHE A 128 13.69 8.63 14.10
N LEU A 129 14.90 8.11 14.23
CA LEU A 129 15.47 7.68 15.50
C LEU A 129 16.71 8.50 15.83
N ILE A 130 16.93 8.75 17.12
CA ILE A 130 18.11 9.44 17.62
C ILE A 130 18.70 8.70 18.84
N ALA A 131 20.02 8.71 18.91
CA ALA A 131 20.77 8.41 20.13
C ALA A 131 21.52 9.68 20.55
N THR A 132 21.21 10.25 21.71
CA THR A 132 21.76 11.54 22.15
C THR A 132 23.16 11.45 22.75
N ASN A 133 23.56 10.26 23.24
CA ASN A 133 24.86 10.02 23.87
C ASN A 133 25.57 8.82 23.21
N PRO A 134 26.91 8.77 23.30
CA PRO A 134 27.68 7.60 22.90
C PRO A 134 27.23 6.36 23.68
N GLY A 135 26.91 5.28 22.98
CA GLY A 135 26.45 4.03 23.61
C GLY A 135 24.97 3.99 23.98
N ALA A 136 24.22 5.09 23.87
CA ALA A 136 22.77 5.08 24.06
C ALA A 136 22.07 4.35 22.91
N ASP A 137 20.95 3.68 23.24
CA ASP A 137 20.07 3.10 22.25
C ASP A 137 19.36 4.17 21.43
N PHE A 138 19.04 3.82 20.19
CA PHE A 138 18.20 4.65 19.34
C PHE A 138 16.76 4.69 19.85
N ALA A 139 16.20 5.88 19.96
CA ALA A 139 14.81 6.09 20.37
C ALA A 139 14.12 7.10 19.45
N ALA A 140 12.79 7.08 19.44
CA ALA A 140 12.00 8.05 18.67
C ALA A 140 12.30 9.48 19.10
N LEU A 141 12.26 10.43 18.16
CA LEU A 141 12.50 11.86 18.41
C LEU A 141 11.67 12.44 19.56
N THR A 142 10.47 11.94 19.74
CA THR A 142 9.53 12.34 20.83
C THR A 142 10.05 12.02 22.23
N LYS A 143 11.09 11.22 22.35
CA LYS A 143 11.70 10.83 23.65
C LYS A 143 12.88 11.70 24.06
N ILE A 144 13.23 12.72 23.29
CA ILE A 144 14.29 13.68 23.68
C ILE A 144 13.78 14.51 24.85
N ALA A 145 14.52 14.45 25.96
CA ALA A 145 14.10 15.10 27.21
C ALA A 145 14.36 16.61 27.27
N SER A 146 15.31 17.13 26.47
CA SER A 146 15.71 18.55 26.47
C SER A 146 15.08 19.31 25.30
N GLY A 147 14.29 20.36 25.60
CA GLY A 147 13.65 21.19 24.57
C GLY A 147 14.67 21.87 23.65
N GLY A 148 15.76 22.41 24.19
CA GLY A 148 16.82 23.06 23.42
C GLY A 148 17.59 22.06 22.51
N GLU A 149 17.85 20.84 22.96
CA GLU A 149 18.46 19.80 22.12
C GLU A 149 17.53 19.38 21.00
N LEU A 150 16.26 19.19 21.32
CA LEU A 150 15.24 18.85 20.32
C LEU A 150 15.13 19.93 19.25
N SER A 151 15.07 21.22 19.64
CA SER A 151 14.98 22.35 18.70
C SER A 151 16.18 22.41 17.76
N ARG A 152 17.39 22.24 18.30
CA ARG A 152 18.61 22.19 17.47
C ARG A 152 18.66 20.97 16.57
N PHE A 153 18.19 19.84 17.05
CA PHE A 153 18.09 18.64 16.21
C PHE A 153 17.09 18.83 15.08
N ILE A 154 15.91 19.38 15.36
CA ILE A 154 14.92 19.72 14.33
C ILE A 154 15.49 20.72 13.32
N LEU A 155 16.30 21.69 13.77
CA LEU A 155 17.01 22.59 12.85
C LEU A 155 17.94 21.82 11.91
N ALA A 156 18.78 20.92 12.44
CA ALA A 156 19.66 20.07 11.64
C ALA A 156 18.89 19.27 10.58
N LEU A 157 17.79 18.64 11.00
CA LEU A 157 16.93 17.87 10.11
C LEU A 157 16.27 18.75 9.02
N LYS A 158 15.78 19.94 9.39
CA LYS A 158 15.17 20.89 8.45
C LYS A 158 16.18 21.42 7.43
N VAL A 159 17.42 21.71 7.85
CA VAL A 159 18.50 22.12 6.93
C VAL A 159 18.84 20.99 5.97
N ALA A 160 18.97 19.76 6.47
CA ALA A 160 19.24 18.60 5.62
C ALA A 160 18.12 18.31 4.59
N LEU A 161 16.88 18.65 4.93
CA LEU A 161 15.72 18.49 4.05
C LEU A 161 15.45 19.70 3.13
N ALA A 162 16.04 20.88 3.40
CA ALA A 162 15.77 22.11 2.64
C ALA A 162 16.11 21.99 1.15
N GLU A 163 17.13 21.21 0.81
CA GLU A 163 17.52 20.92 -0.58
C GLU A 163 16.45 20.14 -1.38
N GLN A 164 15.45 19.57 -0.67
CA GLN A 164 14.37 18.77 -1.26
C GLN A 164 13.05 19.56 -1.40
N GLY A 165 13.05 20.85 -1.06
CA GLY A 165 11.85 21.70 -1.01
C GLY A 165 11.34 21.86 0.43
N GLY A 166 11.48 23.07 1.00
CA GLY A 166 11.12 23.36 2.38
C GLY A 166 9.65 23.78 2.56
N ALA A 167 9.22 23.85 3.83
CA ALA A 167 7.93 24.45 4.20
C ALA A 167 7.93 25.96 3.92
N ALA A 168 6.80 26.50 3.46
CA ALA A 168 6.66 27.93 3.16
C ALA A 168 6.94 28.84 4.38
N THR A 169 6.62 28.37 5.60
CA THR A 169 6.88 29.07 6.86
C THR A 169 7.33 28.06 7.91
N VAL A 170 8.42 28.36 8.62
CA VAL A 170 8.96 27.55 9.73
C VAL A 170 9.08 28.43 10.95
N ILE A 171 8.64 27.95 12.10
CA ILE A 171 8.75 28.63 13.39
C ILE A 171 9.64 27.79 14.30
N PHE A 172 10.65 28.39 14.88
CA PHE A 172 11.49 27.78 15.90
C PHE A 172 11.30 28.49 17.23
N ASP A 173 11.12 27.70 18.28
CA ASP A 173 11.02 28.17 19.66
C ASP A 173 12.20 27.64 20.48
N GLU A 174 12.72 28.45 21.41
CA GLU A 174 13.81 28.10 22.33
C GLU A 174 15.09 27.55 21.66
N ILE A 175 15.36 27.90 20.39
CA ILE A 175 16.48 27.35 19.63
C ILE A 175 17.85 27.75 20.16
N ASP A 176 17.93 28.90 20.84
CA ASP A 176 19.14 29.49 21.43
C ASP A 176 19.30 29.16 22.92
N ARG A 177 18.39 28.39 23.53
CA ARG A 177 18.44 28.07 24.95
C ARG A 177 19.71 27.33 25.35
N GLY A 178 20.47 27.93 26.26
CA GLY A 178 21.72 27.36 26.79
C GLY A 178 22.87 27.32 25.79
N VAL A 179 22.83 28.15 24.74
CA VAL A 179 23.90 28.25 23.75
C VAL A 179 24.46 29.68 23.73
N GLY A 180 25.72 29.81 23.31
CA GLY A 180 26.40 31.10 23.14
C GLY A 180 27.57 30.98 22.17
N GLY A 181 28.16 32.12 21.80
CA GLY A 181 29.35 32.18 20.97
C GLY A 181 29.19 31.45 19.61
N ALA A 182 30.11 30.54 19.34
CA ALA A 182 30.17 29.83 18.05
C ALA A 182 28.91 29.04 17.71
N VAL A 183 28.19 28.51 18.71
CA VAL A 183 26.94 27.76 18.45
C VAL A 183 25.81 28.67 18.04
N ALA A 184 25.71 29.88 18.64
CA ALA A 184 24.71 30.87 18.23
C ALA A 184 24.97 31.32 16.79
N SER A 185 26.23 31.52 16.39
CA SER A 185 26.57 31.78 14.99
C SER A 185 26.21 30.65 14.06
N ALA A 186 26.49 29.41 14.44
CA ALA A 186 26.15 28.24 13.65
C ALA A 186 24.63 28.06 13.48
N ILE A 187 23.82 28.36 14.50
CA ILE A 187 22.36 28.41 14.43
C ILE A 187 21.93 29.50 13.43
N GLY A 188 22.47 30.73 13.57
CA GLY A 188 22.16 31.86 12.70
C GLY A 188 22.44 31.58 11.23
N GLU A 189 23.59 30.96 10.91
CA GLU A 189 23.91 30.55 9.54
C GLU A 189 22.88 29.57 8.96
N ARG A 190 22.41 28.61 9.76
CA ARG A 190 21.44 27.63 9.34
C ARG A 190 20.05 28.21 9.16
N LEU A 191 19.67 29.12 10.06
CA LEU A 191 18.42 29.87 9.91
C LEU A 191 18.45 30.76 8.65
N ALA A 192 19.59 31.40 8.36
CA ALA A 192 19.75 32.16 7.13
C ALA A 192 19.67 31.31 5.87
N ARG A 193 20.24 30.10 5.88
CA ARG A 193 20.07 29.13 4.75
C ARG A 193 18.62 28.73 4.55
N LEU A 194 17.88 28.41 5.62
CA LEU A 194 16.48 28.05 5.55
C LEU A 194 15.57 29.19 5.09
N SER A 195 15.92 30.44 5.42
CA SER A 195 15.14 31.62 5.04
C SER A 195 15.33 32.05 3.58
N ALA A 196 16.29 31.47 2.86
CA ALA A 196 16.51 31.75 1.44
C ALA A 196 15.31 31.30 0.54
N ASP A 197 14.67 30.21 0.92
CA ASP A 197 13.58 29.59 0.13
C ASP A 197 12.22 29.66 0.84
N GLY A 198 12.11 30.34 2.00
CA GLY A 198 10.87 30.41 2.77
C GLY A 198 10.91 31.46 3.89
N GLN A 199 9.78 31.58 4.58
CA GLN A 199 9.67 32.45 5.75
C GLN A 199 10.10 31.68 7.00
N LEU A 200 10.94 32.33 7.82
CA LEU A 200 11.40 31.79 9.09
C LEU A 200 11.12 32.76 10.23
N LEU A 201 10.56 32.25 11.30
CA LEU A 201 10.36 32.96 12.57
C LEU A 201 11.12 32.24 13.69
N ALA A 202 11.87 32.97 14.52
CA ALA A 202 12.53 32.41 15.68
C ALA A 202 12.12 33.19 16.92
N VAL A 203 11.75 32.48 17.98
CA VAL A 203 11.52 33.04 19.32
C VAL A 203 12.80 32.79 20.13
N THR A 204 13.39 33.85 20.65
CA THR A 204 14.64 33.85 21.44
C THR A 204 14.39 34.48 22.79
N HIS A 205 15.14 34.08 23.82
CA HIS A 205 15.04 34.60 25.18
C HIS A 205 16.35 35.17 25.68
#